data_63f9c04c39fcde7704175f560580bfaf
#
_entry.id   63f9c04c39fcde7704175f560580bfaf
#
_cell.length_a   1.000
_cell.length_b   1.000
_cell.length_c   1.000
_cell.angle_alpha   90.00
_cell.angle_beta   90.00
_cell.angle_gamma   90.00
#
_symmetry.space_group_name_H-M   'P 1'
#
loop_
_entity.id
_entity.type
_entity.pdbx_description
1 polymer ?
#
loop_
_entity_poly.entity_id
_entity_poly.type
_entity_poly.pdbx_seq_one_letter_code
_entity_poly.pdbx_strand_id
1 'polypeptide(L)'
;MRHLSTILVTVALACATATAAAAYTFSPPDITARLRGIVTFHPTGGTPFNCKIQMVLKTKGEITSVEGRPQGPRCNGIGFTGLPWRIGILNADTGQFGPFGFSRAGYGSCGQGAIEFQDNGSGLWTFPASQCMTGSLQSHPAVTIAP
;
A
#
# COMPACT_ATOMS: atom_id res chain seq x y z
N MET A 1 42.66 52.17 37.17
CA MET A 1 41.23 52.13 36.83
C MET A 1 41.04 51.01 35.81
N ARG A 2 40.47 49.87 36.23
CA ARG A 2 40.23 48.74 35.36
C ARG A 2 38.75 48.70 34.96
N HIS A 3 38.44 48.91 33.68
CA HIS A 3 37.10 48.76 33.14
C HIS A 3 36.80 47.30 32.88
N LEU A 4 35.89 46.72 33.66
CA LEU A 4 35.29 45.44 33.36
C LEU A 4 34.16 45.66 32.34
N SER A 5 34.36 45.20 31.12
CA SER A 5 33.29 45.13 30.13
C SER A 5 32.53 43.81 30.32
N THR A 6 31.31 43.94 30.78
CA THR A 6 30.37 42.79 30.91
C THR A 6 29.76 42.50 29.52
N ILE A 7 30.13 41.38 28.94
CA ILE A 7 29.52 40.92 27.68
C ILE A 7 28.25 40.17 28.07
N LEU A 8 27.09 40.73 27.74
CA LEU A 8 25.81 40.05 27.80
C LEU A 8 25.69 39.10 26.58
N VAL A 9 25.79 37.81 26.84
CA VAL A 9 25.47 36.81 25.84
C VAL A 9 23.98 36.53 25.86
N THR A 10 23.26 37.07 24.88
CA THR A 10 21.82 36.75 24.67
C THR A 10 21.70 35.43 23.96
N VAL A 11 21.35 34.36 24.68
CA VAL A 11 21.02 33.06 24.09
C VAL A 11 19.61 33.19 23.52
N ALA A 12 19.51 33.30 22.21
CA ALA A 12 18.23 33.16 21.49
C ALA A 12 17.79 31.69 21.47
N LEU A 13 16.78 31.38 22.29
CA LEU A 13 16.14 30.07 22.30
C LEU A 13 15.26 29.98 21.04
N ALA A 14 15.77 29.36 19.96
CA ALA A 14 14.98 29.06 18.79
C ALA A 14 14.01 27.91 19.16
N CYS A 15 12.76 28.26 19.43
CA CYS A 15 11.67 27.30 19.49
C CYS A 15 11.46 26.71 18.07
N ALA A 16 12.06 25.57 17.79
CA ALA A 16 11.69 24.76 16.64
C ALA A 16 10.27 24.24 16.89
N THR A 17 9.29 24.85 16.26
CA THR A 17 7.94 24.31 16.17
C THR A 17 8.01 23.10 15.24
N ALA A 18 8.12 21.90 15.83
CA ALA A 18 7.92 20.66 15.09
C ALA A 18 6.46 20.66 14.63
N THR A 19 6.22 20.96 13.37
CA THR A 19 4.93 20.69 12.73
C THR A 19 4.75 19.18 12.73
N ALA A 20 3.82 18.68 13.55
CA ALA A 20 3.43 17.28 13.50
C ALA A 20 2.93 17.00 12.08
N ALA A 21 3.61 16.13 11.34
CA ALA A 21 3.13 15.65 10.05
C ALA A 21 1.77 15.00 10.28
N ALA A 22 0.75 15.37 9.50
CA ALA A 22 -0.57 14.77 9.59
C ALA A 22 -0.42 13.26 9.37
N ALA A 23 -0.86 12.45 10.34
CA ALA A 23 -0.84 11.00 10.23
C ALA A 23 -2.06 10.58 9.40
N TYR A 24 -1.84 9.99 8.23
CA TYR A 24 -2.89 9.41 7.41
C TYR A 24 -3.28 8.02 7.94
N THR A 25 -4.56 7.72 7.91
CA THR A 25 -5.12 6.45 8.34
C THR A 25 -6.13 5.92 7.32
N PHE A 26 -6.52 4.66 7.45
CA PHE A 26 -7.64 4.13 6.68
C PHE A 26 -8.97 4.53 7.34
N SER A 27 -9.92 4.92 6.51
CA SER A 27 -11.28 5.25 6.92
C SER A 27 -12.29 4.36 6.16
N PRO A 28 -13.23 3.67 6.82
CA PRO A 28 -13.37 3.54 8.28
C PRO A 28 -12.24 2.74 8.94
N PRO A 29 -11.87 3.04 10.19
CA PRO A 29 -10.91 2.24 10.94
C PRO A 29 -11.55 0.93 11.46
N ASP A 30 -10.70 -0.03 11.83
CA ASP A 30 -11.09 -1.26 12.54
C ASP A 30 -12.18 -2.12 11.87
N ILE A 31 -12.25 -2.08 10.54
CA ILE A 31 -13.16 -2.93 9.76
C ILE A 31 -12.41 -3.97 8.93
N THR A 32 -13.15 -4.96 8.48
CA THR A 32 -12.73 -5.89 7.43
C THR A 32 -13.46 -5.55 6.15
N ALA A 33 -12.71 -5.29 5.09
CA ALA A 33 -13.25 -5.01 3.76
C ALA A 33 -12.75 -6.05 2.74
N ARG A 34 -13.45 -6.15 1.62
CA ARG A 34 -13.04 -6.98 0.49
C ARG A 34 -12.65 -6.10 -0.67
N LEU A 35 -11.44 -6.27 -1.16
CA LEU A 35 -10.96 -5.64 -2.40
C LEU A 35 -11.27 -6.58 -3.57
N ARG A 36 -12.03 -6.12 -4.54
CA ARG A 36 -12.47 -6.92 -5.68
C ARG A 36 -12.21 -6.20 -6.99
N GLY A 37 -11.77 -6.93 -7.99
CA GLY A 37 -11.59 -6.40 -9.32
C GLY A 37 -10.79 -7.30 -10.24
N ILE A 38 -10.44 -6.76 -11.39
CA ILE A 38 -9.60 -7.43 -12.38
C ILE A 38 -8.23 -6.77 -12.33
N VAL A 39 -7.21 -7.60 -12.17
CA VAL A 39 -5.81 -7.18 -12.19
C VAL A 39 -5.05 -7.95 -13.25
N THR A 40 -3.96 -7.37 -13.71
CA THR A 40 -2.99 -8.00 -14.59
C THR A 40 -1.77 -8.39 -13.77
N PHE A 41 -1.42 -9.66 -13.81
CA PHE A 41 -0.17 -10.17 -13.23
C PHE A 41 0.92 -10.14 -14.29
N HIS A 42 2.11 -9.70 -13.90
CA HIS A 42 3.28 -9.56 -14.76
C HIS A 42 4.41 -10.47 -14.25
N PRO A 43 4.44 -11.74 -14.67
CA PRO A 43 5.53 -12.64 -14.31
C PRO A 43 6.83 -12.17 -14.95
N THR A 44 7.93 -12.26 -14.22
CA THR A 44 9.26 -11.92 -14.73
C THR A 44 9.65 -12.87 -15.87
N GLY A 45 9.89 -12.30 -17.05
CA GLY A 45 10.22 -13.09 -18.25
C GLY A 45 9.06 -13.90 -18.84
N GLY A 46 7.84 -13.74 -18.32
CA GLY A 46 6.64 -14.42 -18.77
C GLY A 46 5.64 -13.50 -19.47
N THR A 47 4.53 -14.10 -19.92
CA THR A 47 3.44 -13.35 -20.54
C THR A 47 2.46 -12.85 -19.48
N PRO A 48 2.12 -11.55 -19.46
CA PRO A 48 1.09 -11.01 -18.57
C PRO A 48 -0.27 -11.69 -18.75
N PHE A 49 -1.03 -11.80 -17.68
CA PHE A 49 -2.36 -12.40 -17.71
C PHE A 49 -3.31 -11.71 -16.71
N ASN A 50 -4.58 -11.62 -17.08
CA ASN A 50 -5.62 -10.96 -16.30
C ASN A 50 -6.35 -11.97 -15.41
N CYS A 51 -6.62 -11.57 -14.17
CA CYS A 51 -7.40 -12.36 -13.23
C CYS A 51 -8.37 -11.48 -12.45
N LYS A 52 -9.59 -11.99 -12.28
CA LYS A 52 -10.50 -11.45 -11.27
C LYS A 52 -10.09 -11.99 -9.90
N ILE A 53 -9.82 -11.11 -8.96
CA ILE A 53 -9.40 -11.49 -7.61
C ILE A 53 -10.25 -10.83 -6.54
N GLN A 54 -10.21 -11.40 -5.35
CA GLN A 54 -10.76 -10.82 -4.14
C GLN A 54 -9.74 -10.97 -3.02
N MET A 55 -9.43 -9.87 -2.36
CA MET A 55 -8.53 -9.84 -1.22
C MET A 55 -9.29 -9.41 0.03
N VAL A 56 -8.88 -9.91 1.20
CA VAL A 56 -9.41 -9.47 2.50
C VAL A 56 -8.46 -8.45 3.10
N LEU A 57 -8.97 -7.25 3.25
CA LEU A 57 -8.30 -6.12 3.86
C LEU A 57 -8.79 -5.94 5.30
N LYS A 58 -7.88 -5.86 6.25
CA LYS A 58 -8.14 -5.32 7.58
C LYS A 58 -7.59 -3.90 7.66
N THR A 59 -8.42 -2.94 8.00
CA THR A 59 -8.02 -1.53 8.04
C THR A 59 -7.03 -1.18 9.15
N LYS A 60 -6.69 -2.15 10.00
CA LYS A 60 -5.54 -2.08 10.93
C LYS A 60 -4.18 -2.12 10.23
N GLY A 61 -4.13 -2.32 8.93
CA GLY A 61 -2.93 -2.24 8.13
C GLY A 61 -2.42 -3.55 7.54
N GLU A 62 -3.30 -4.50 7.25
CA GLU A 62 -2.88 -5.75 6.60
C GLU A 62 -3.90 -6.29 5.60
N ILE A 63 -3.39 -6.94 4.55
CA ILE A 63 -4.14 -7.84 3.68
C ILE A 63 -3.86 -9.26 4.16
N THR A 64 -4.88 -9.92 4.69
CA THR A 64 -4.74 -11.20 5.38
C THR A 64 -4.79 -12.40 4.47
N SER A 65 -5.54 -12.30 3.37
CA SER A 65 -5.71 -13.40 2.43
C SER A 65 -6.16 -12.92 1.06
N VAL A 66 -5.93 -13.77 0.06
CA VAL A 66 -6.61 -13.71 -1.23
C VAL A 66 -7.70 -14.76 -1.19
N GLU A 67 -8.96 -14.33 -1.20
CA GLU A 67 -10.12 -15.21 -1.07
C GLU A 67 -10.52 -15.83 -2.41
N GLY A 68 -11.02 -17.06 -2.31
CA GLY A 68 -11.54 -17.78 -3.46
C GLY A 68 -10.45 -18.21 -4.44
N ARG A 69 -10.89 -18.67 -5.60
CA ARG A 69 -9.98 -18.96 -6.71
C ARG A 69 -9.93 -17.77 -7.64
N PRO A 70 -8.76 -17.23 -7.97
CA PRO A 70 -8.64 -16.25 -9.03
C PRO A 70 -9.34 -16.78 -10.30
N GLN A 71 -10.20 -15.95 -10.90
CA GLN A 71 -11.04 -16.34 -12.02
C GLN A 71 -10.46 -15.86 -13.35
N GLY A 72 -10.52 -16.71 -14.35
CA GLY A 72 -10.05 -16.46 -15.70
C GLY A 72 -9.28 -17.67 -16.25
N PRO A 73 -9.11 -17.77 -17.56
CA PRO A 73 -8.53 -18.95 -18.20
C PRO A 73 -7.07 -19.22 -17.82
N ARG A 74 -6.37 -18.23 -17.31
CA ARG A 74 -4.96 -18.33 -16.91
C ARG A 74 -4.73 -18.17 -15.41
N CYS A 75 -5.79 -18.20 -14.62
CA CYS A 75 -5.73 -17.83 -13.19
C CYS A 75 -5.71 -19.03 -12.25
N ASN A 76 -5.95 -20.23 -12.74
CA ASN A 76 -5.86 -21.43 -11.92
C ASN A 76 -4.42 -21.69 -11.46
N GLY A 77 -4.26 -22.02 -10.17
CA GLY A 77 -2.99 -22.42 -9.61
C GLY A 77 -2.03 -21.27 -9.31
N ILE A 78 -2.51 -20.01 -9.24
CA ILE A 78 -1.70 -18.92 -8.71
C ILE A 78 -1.48 -19.14 -7.22
N GLY A 79 -0.21 -19.16 -6.82
CA GLY A 79 0.21 -19.12 -5.42
C GLY A 79 0.69 -17.73 -5.05
N PHE A 80 0.19 -17.20 -3.93
CA PHE A 80 0.65 -15.92 -3.37
C PHE A 80 1.63 -16.18 -2.24
N THR A 81 2.67 -15.36 -2.16
CA THR A 81 3.70 -15.43 -1.12
C THR A 81 3.73 -14.18 -0.28
N GLY A 82 4.23 -14.29 0.95
CA GLY A 82 4.41 -13.17 1.86
C GLY A 82 3.18 -12.75 2.66
N LEU A 83 2.03 -13.42 2.49
CA LEU A 83 0.81 -13.15 3.28
C LEU A 83 1.03 -13.45 4.78
N PRO A 84 0.44 -12.64 5.69
CA PRO A 84 -0.33 -11.42 5.43
C PRO A 84 0.57 -10.27 4.96
N TRP A 85 0.14 -9.53 3.95
CA TRP A 85 0.87 -8.34 3.50
C TRP A 85 0.56 -7.16 4.39
N ARG A 86 1.58 -6.47 4.85
CA ARG A 86 1.43 -5.24 5.62
C ARG A 86 1.17 -4.07 4.68
N ILE A 87 0.27 -3.19 5.09
CA ILE A 87 -0.05 -1.96 4.35
C ILE A 87 0.58 -0.78 5.06
N GLY A 88 1.27 0.05 4.29
CA GLY A 88 1.74 1.37 4.70
C GLY A 88 1.06 2.46 3.90
N ILE A 89 0.79 3.60 4.52
CA ILE A 89 0.30 4.80 3.84
C ILE A 89 1.49 5.72 3.62
N LEU A 90 1.71 6.12 2.36
CA LEU A 90 2.83 6.97 1.97
C LEU A 90 2.46 8.46 2.01
N ASN A 91 1.23 8.79 1.60
CA ASN A 91 0.71 10.16 1.59
C ASN A 91 -0.84 10.15 1.51
N ALA A 92 -1.44 11.30 1.19
CA ALA A 92 -2.89 11.49 1.20
C ALA A 92 -3.69 10.56 0.28
N ASP A 93 -3.08 10.03 -0.77
CA ASP A 93 -3.74 9.23 -1.80
C ASP A 93 -2.96 7.98 -2.22
N THR A 94 -1.78 7.76 -1.66
CA THR A 94 -0.89 6.67 -2.05
C THR A 94 -0.56 5.79 -0.86
N GLY A 95 -0.71 4.50 -1.05
CA GLY A 95 -0.28 3.48 -0.11
C GLY A 95 0.53 2.38 -0.80
N GLN A 96 1.02 1.45 0.00
CA GLN A 96 1.72 0.26 -0.47
C GLN A 96 1.45 -0.92 0.43
N PHE A 97 1.56 -2.13 -0.10
CA PHE A 97 1.52 -3.35 0.70
C PHE A 97 2.55 -4.37 0.23
N GLY A 98 3.02 -5.19 1.16
CA GLY A 98 4.00 -6.23 0.88
C GLY A 98 4.49 -6.96 2.13
N PRO A 99 5.50 -7.83 1.97
CA PRO A 99 6.22 -8.16 0.73
C PRO A 99 5.35 -8.98 -0.22
N PHE A 100 5.20 -8.51 -1.46
CA PHE A 100 4.31 -9.12 -2.45
C PHE A 100 5.03 -10.13 -3.32
N GLY A 101 4.39 -11.26 -3.58
CA GLY A 101 4.87 -12.21 -4.56
C GLY A 101 3.75 -13.15 -5.03
N PHE A 102 3.90 -13.61 -6.25
CA PHE A 102 3.07 -14.68 -6.79
C PHE A 102 3.90 -15.63 -7.66
N SER A 103 3.41 -16.82 -7.82
CA SER A 103 3.93 -17.80 -8.78
C SER A 103 2.78 -18.57 -9.43
N ARG A 104 2.98 -18.97 -10.69
CA ARG A 104 2.08 -19.85 -11.39
C ARG A 104 2.86 -20.78 -12.31
N ALA A 105 2.65 -22.09 -12.15
CA ALA A 105 3.28 -23.10 -13.01
C ALA A 105 2.97 -22.85 -14.48
N GLY A 106 4.00 -22.86 -15.34
CA GLY A 106 3.90 -22.59 -16.77
C GLY A 106 3.82 -21.12 -17.19
N TYR A 107 3.70 -20.18 -16.23
CA TYR A 107 3.61 -18.74 -16.51
C TYR A 107 4.74 -17.92 -15.85
N GLY A 108 5.33 -18.43 -14.79
CA GLY A 108 6.40 -17.77 -14.07
C GLY A 108 5.98 -17.17 -12.75
N SER A 109 6.82 -16.32 -12.22
CA SER A 109 6.66 -15.69 -10.92
C SER A 109 7.11 -14.23 -10.95
N CYS A 110 6.66 -13.46 -9.97
CA CYS A 110 7.17 -12.12 -9.72
C CYS A 110 7.18 -11.88 -8.20
N GLY A 111 8.27 -11.33 -7.72
CA GLY A 111 8.41 -10.87 -6.33
C GLY A 111 8.75 -9.40 -6.31
N GLN A 112 8.11 -8.66 -5.43
CA GLN A 112 8.32 -7.22 -5.25
C GLN A 112 8.22 -6.89 -3.77
N GLY A 113 9.12 -6.05 -3.25
CA GLY A 113 9.11 -5.67 -1.83
C GLY A 113 7.82 -4.99 -1.41
N ALA A 114 7.28 -4.13 -2.26
CA ALA A 114 5.98 -3.49 -2.06
C ALA A 114 5.28 -3.24 -3.39
N ILE A 115 3.95 -3.40 -3.38
CA ILE A 115 3.05 -2.94 -4.46
C ILE A 115 2.47 -1.60 -4.03
N GLU A 116 2.65 -0.58 -4.83
CA GLU A 116 2.03 0.72 -4.63
C GLU A 116 0.62 0.76 -5.20
N PHE A 117 -0.25 1.52 -4.57
CA PHE A 117 -1.59 1.81 -5.06
C PHE A 117 -1.96 3.28 -4.83
N GLN A 118 -2.83 3.79 -5.67
CA GLN A 118 -3.45 5.11 -5.53
C GLN A 118 -4.92 4.93 -5.16
N ASP A 119 -5.36 5.60 -4.11
CA ASP A 119 -6.76 5.68 -3.68
C ASP A 119 -7.43 6.90 -4.30
N ASN A 120 -8.56 6.69 -4.97
CA ASN A 120 -9.30 7.78 -5.61
C ASN A 120 -10.25 8.54 -4.66
N GLY A 121 -10.22 8.22 -3.36
CA GLY A 121 -11.10 8.82 -2.36
C GLY A 121 -12.50 8.18 -2.27
N SER A 122 -12.79 7.14 -3.05
CA SER A 122 -14.05 6.38 -3.00
C SER A 122 -13.83 4.87 -2.80
N GLY A 123 -12.62 4.47 -2.43
CA GLY A 123 -12.26 3.08 -2.20
C GLY A 123 -11.86 2.30 -3.45
N LEU A 124 -11.68 2.97 -4.59
CA LEU A 124 -11.05 2.38 -5.76
C LEU A 124 -9.54 2.56 -5.65
N TRP A 125 -8.81 1.45 -5.58
CA TRP A 125 -7.37 1.40 -5.51
C TRP A 125 -6.81 1.01 -6.88
N THR A 126 -6.02 1.89 -7.47
CA THR A 126 -5.38 1.67 -8.76
C THR A 126 -3.91 1.37 -8.59
N PHE A 127 -3.46 0.30 -9.21
CA PHE A 127 -2.06 -0.15 -9.19
C PHE A 127 -1.37 0.37 -10.45
N PRO A 128 -0.42 1.31 -10.32
CA PRO A 128 0.26 1.91 -11.47
C PRO A 128 1.14 0.88 -12.22
N ALA A 129 1.56 1.25 -13.42
CA ALA A 129 2.40 0.45 -14.29
C ALA A 129 3.75 0.08 -13.67
N SER A 130 4.44 -0.88 -14.29
CA SER A 130 5.79 -1.34 -13.90
C SER A 130 5.87 -2.09 -12.56
N GLN A 131 4.78 -2.71 -12.14
CA GLN A 131 4.71 -3.55 -10.96
C GLN A 131 4.37 -5.00 -11.30
N CYS A 132 4.59 -5.93 -10.36
CA CYS A 132 4.19 -7.34 -10.51
C CYS A 132 2.68 -7.51 -10.73
N MET A 133 1.88 -6.59 -10.25
CA MET A 133 0.44 -6.55 -10.39
C MET A 133 -0.01 -5.13 -10.74
N THR A 134 -0.86 -5.01 -11.75
CA THR A 134 -1.44 -3.73 -12.19
C THR A 134 -2.95 -3.86 -12.35
N GLY A 135 -3.64 -2.72 -12.51
CA GLY A 135 -5.10 -2.70 -12.62
C GLY A 135 -5.74 -1.98 -11.45
N SER A 136 -6.95 -2.38 -11.08
CA SER A 136 -7.65 -1.74 -9.98
C SER A 136 -8.55 -2.70 -9.20
N LEU A 137 -8.71 -2.40 -7.91
CA LEU A 137 -9.58 -3.13 -6.99
C LEU A 137 -10.50 -2.13 -6.28
N GLN A 138 -11.77 -2.47 -6.19
CA GLN A 138 -12.76 -1.71 -5.41
C GLN A 138 -12.93 -2.34 -4.04
N SER A 139 -12.83 -1.56 -2.98
CA SER A 139 -13.11 -2.01 -1.62
C SER A 139 -14.60 -1.98 -1.30
N HIS A 140 -15.05 -3.01 -0.57
CA HIS A 140 -16.41 -3.17 -0.07
C HIS A 140 -16.39 -3.63 1.40
N PRO A 141 -16.85 -2.81 2.37
CA PRO A 141 -17.23 -1.41 2.20
C PRO A 141 -16.07 -0.55 1.70
N ALA A 142 -16.38 0.65 1.20
CA ALA A 142 -15.38 1.57 0.68
C ALA A 142 -14.37 1.94 1.78
N VAL A 143 -13.09 1.77 1.48
CA VAL A 143 -11.97 2.13 2.37
C VAL A 143 -11.09 3.12 1.65
N THR A 144 -10.86 4.25 2.29
CA THR A 144 -10.07 5.35 1.74
C THR A 144 -8.94 5.75 2.67
N ILE A 145 -7.95 6.44 2.15
CA ILE A 145 -6.93 7.11 2.94
C ILE A 145 -7.49 8.46 3.40
N ALA A 146 -7.42 8.73 4.69
CA ALA A 146 -7.92 9.98 5.29
C ALA A 146 -6.89 10.54 6.28
N PRO A 147 -6.86 11.88 6.46
CA PRO A 147 -6.02 12.53 7.47
C PRO A 147 -6.46 12.19 8.90
#